data_8205c406c04645204fe68cc1b0e9e401
#
_entry.id   8205c406c04645204fe68cc1b0e9e401
#
_cell.length_a   1.000
_cell.length_b   1.000
_cell.length_c   1.000
_cell.angle_alpha   90.00
_cell.angle_beta   90.00
_cell.angle_gamma   90.00
#
_symmetry.space_group_name_H-M   'P 1'
#
loop_
_entity.id
_entity.type
_entity.pdbx_description
1 polymer ?
#
loop_
_entity_poly.entity_id
_entity_poly.type
_entity_poly.pdbx_seq_one_letter_code
_entity_poly.pdbx_strand_id
1 'polypeptide(L)'
;MKKFPSIISIALMSLLLSCSKDNGALMSDLPVVESYLQPGSVVTVKISRKTPTDATSTLPAIDLDHLEVGLFYAGIRYPLVPMGEGVYSDTIGLIQVRPDSSYYLQFTWEESLVSSSTIIPSKPSGESQSDTSISMYQWDPDDPPAGQHPDPVTISFTNDDDSYYLATIECMESDPVPVFKDTTYVNDLFSSRPTTDDFININPMSIRYFGRNRIILYHINPEYSAFFMRQMSTSQNYQEPPTNIVNGLGIFTGINPDTLYLNVIRKTK
;
A
#
# COMPACT_ATOMS: atom_id res chain seq x y z
N MET A 1 -32.57 62.04 -43.96
CA MET A 1 -31.78 62.05 -42.73
C MET A 1 -32.38 61.04 -41.78
N LYS A 2 -31.88 59.83 -41.72
CA LYS A 2 -32.38 58.75 -40.84
C LYS A 2 -31.36 58.47 -39.76
N LYS A 3 -31.75 58.69 -38.52
CA LYS A 3 -30.99 58.37 -37.31
C LYS A 3 -31.05 56.86 -37.03
N PHE A 4 -29.92 56.21 -37.13
CA PHE A 4 -29.64 54.92 -36.47
C PHE A 4 -28.28 55.04 -35.79
N PRO A 5 -28.22 55.21 -34.48
CA PRO A 5 -27.36 54.38 -33.68
C PRO A 5 -27.86 54.30 -32.23
N SER A 6 -28.60 53.34 -31.85
CA SER A 6 -28.86 53.14 -30.41
C SER A 6 -29.05 51.68 -29.99
N ILE A 7 -29.07 50.76 -30.92
CA ILE A 7 -29.35 49.34 -30.62
C ILE A 7 -28.04 48.53 -30.47
N ILE A 8 -26.92 48.98 -31.05
CA ILE A 8 -25.66 48.26 -31.00
C ILE A 8 -24.94 48.41 -29.64
N SER A 9 -25.21 49.49 -28.89
CA SER A 9 -24.56 49.76 -27.61
C SER A 9 -25.11 48.92 -26.44
N ILE A 10 -26.30 48.39 -26.55
CA ILE A 10 -26.92 47.57 -25.48
C ILE A 10 -26.55 46.08 -25.60
N ALA A 11 -26.26 45.60 -26.81
CA ALA A 11 -25.84 44.22 -27.05
C ALA A 11 -24.39 43.93 -26.62
N LEU A 12 -23.55 44.93 -26.45
CA LEU A 12 -22.12 44.77 -26.04
C LEU A 12 -21.95 44.77 -24.51
N MET A 13 -22.94 45.18 -23.74
CA MET A 13 -22.89 45.28 -22.29
C MET A 13 -23.40 44.04 -21.58
N SER A 14 -24.00 43.09 -22.29
CA SER A 14 -24.48 41.82 -21.72
C SER A 14 -23.45 40.69 -21.79
N LEU A 15 -22.26 40.90 -22.32
CA LEU A 15 -21.17 39.90 -22.44
C LEU A 15 -20.15 39.89 -21.30
N LEU A 16 -20.29 40.78 -20.31
CA LEU A 16 -19.32 40.87 -19.20
C LEU A 16 -19.84 40.32 -17.87
N LEU A 17 -20.96 39.60 -17.85
CA LEU A 17 -21.47 38.94 -16.62
C LEU A 17 -21.26 37.43 -16.62
N SER A 18 -20.35 36.92 -17.44
CA SER A 18 -19.81 35.56 -17.22
C SER A 18 -18.64 35.62 -16.25
N CYS A 19 -18.88 36.06 -15.03
CA CYS A 19 -18.07 35.64 -13.89
C CYS A 19 -18.43 34.17 -13.68
N SER A 20 -17.66 33.25 -14.28
CA SER A 20 -17.56 31.93 -13.74
C SER A 20 -17.05 32.11 -12.31
N LYS A 21 -17.93 31.96 -11.33
CA LYS A 21 -17.48 31.51 -10.03
C LYS A 21 -16.66 30.25 -10.36
N ASP A 22 -15.36 30.37 -10.31
CA ASP A 22 -14.54 29.23 -9.89
C ASP A 22 -15.15 28.80 -8.57
N ASN A 23 -16.04 27.84 -8.62
CA ASN A 23 -16.27 26.97 -7.50
C ASN A 23 -14.90 26.37 -7.29
N GLY A 24 -14.11 26.99 -6.40
CA GLY A 24 -12.95 26.35 -5.81
C GLY A 24 -13.46 24.96 -5.46
N ALA A 25 -12.89 23.96 -6.10
CA ALA A 25 -13.31 22.58 -5.91
C ALA A 25 -13.41 22.44 -4.39
N LEU A 26 -14.63 22.32 -3.89
CA LEU A 26 -14.85 21.92 -2.51
C LEU A 26 -14.01 20.69 -2.38
N MET A 27 -12.92 20.76 -1.61
CA MET A 27 -12.09 19.59 -1.34
C MET A 27 -13.06 18.57 -0.79
N SER A 28 -13.45 17.62 -1.67
CA SER A 28 -14.45 16.62 -1.32
C SER A 28 -13.92 15.91 -0.07
N ASP A 29 -14.76 15.89 0.94
CA ASP A 29 -14.50 15.15 2.18
C ASP A 29 -14.57 13.67 1.83
N LEU A 30 -13.43 13.11 1.44
CA LEU A 30 -13.33 11.73 0.99
C LEU A 30 -12.74 10.85 2.09
N PRO A 31 -13.30 9.67 2.29
CA PRO A 31 -12.68 8.66 3.12
C PRO A 31 -11.42 8.12 2.46
N VAL A 32 -10.45 7.77 3.28
CA VAL A 32 -9.24 7.04 2.88
C VAL A 32 -9.35 5.64 3.47
N VAL A 33 -9.34 4.64 2.61
CA VAL A 33 -9.44 3.22 2.99
C VAL A 33 -8.07 2.57 2.86
N GLU A 34 -7.72 1.75 3.86
CA GLU A 34 -6.54 0.91 3.83
C GLU A 34 -6.92 -0.50 4.31
N SER A 35 -6.79 -1.48 3.43
CA SER A 35 -7.08 -2.87 3.76
C SER A 35 -6.35 -3.85 2.84
N TYR A 36 -5.71 -4.84 3.46
CA TYR A 36 -4.98 -5.91 2.80
C TYR A 36 -5.58 -7.25 3.23
N LEU A 37 -6.31 -7.90 2.33
CA LEU A 37 -6.90 -9.20 2.60
C LEU A 37 -5.88 -10.30 2.33
N GLN A 38 -5.59 -11.11 3.35
CA GLN A 38 -4.59 -12.17 3.29
C GLN A 38 -5.20 -13.48 3.80
N PRO A 39 -4.99 -14.62 3.09
CA PRO A 39 -5.38 -15.94 3.59
C PRO A 39 -4.77 -16.23 4.96
N GLY A 40 -5.60 -16.71 5.87
CA GLY A 40 -5.18 -17.05 7.25
C GLY A 40 -5.05 -15.86 8.21
N SER A 41 -5.31 -14.64 7.76
CA SER A 41 -5.32 -13.45 8.62
C SER A 41 -6.73 -12.96 8.90
N VAL A 42 -6.89 -12.26 10.01
CA VAL A 42 -8.13 -11.58 10.36
C VAL A 42 -8.35 -10.41 9.41
N VAL A 43 -9.56 -10.30 8.87
CA VAL A 43 -9.93 -9.16 8.02
C VAL A 43 -9.94 -7.88 8.85
N THR A 44 -9.22 -6.88 8.36
CA THR A 44 -9.17 -5.55 8.96
C THR A 44 -9.26 -4.48 7.87
N VAL A 45 -10.10 -3.47 8.12
CA VAL A 45 -10.25 -2.30 7.26
C VAL A 45 -10.03 -1.06 8.12
N LYS A 46 -9.08 -0.22 7.75
CA LYS A 46 -8.88 1.09 8.36
C LYS A 46 -9.51 2.15 7.47
N ILE A 47 -10.35 2.97 8.06
CA ILE A 47 -10.97 4.12 7.39
C ILE A 47 -10.48 5.37 8.12
N SER A 48 -9.98 6.31 7.36
CA SER A 48 -9.56 7.61 7.86
C SER A 48 -10.13 8.70 6.96
N ARG A 49 -9.89 9.95 7.32
CA ARG A 49 -10.34 11.10 6.56
C ARG A 49 -9.16 11.79 5.90
N LYS A 50 -9.32 12.23 4.65
CA LYS A 50 -8.33 13.08 3.99
C LYS A 50 -8.21 14.40 4.77
N THR A 51 -7.02 14.68 5.29
CA THR A 51 -6.76 15.95 5.99
C THR A 51 -6.50 17.05 4.96
N PRO A 52 -7.17 18.21 5.07
CA PRO A 52 -6.88 19.35 4.22
C PRO A 52 -5.43 19.80 4.38
N THR A 53 -4.80 20.18 3.28
CA THR A 53 -3.40 20.65 3.28
C THR A 53 -3.28 22.08 3.82
N ASP A 54 -4.40 22.85 3.85
CA ASP A 54 -4.45 24.19 4.37
C ASP A 54 -4.90 24.19 5.86
N ALA A 55 -4.13 24.86 6.70
CA ALA A 55 -4.37 24.94 8.14
C ALA A 55 -5.65 25.74 8.53
N THR A 56 -6.39 26.27 7.55
CA THR A 56 -7.57 27.13 7.78
C THR A 56 -8.90 26.39 7.62
N SER A 57 -8.90 25.20 7.01
CA SER A 57 -10.11 24.39 6.82
C SER A 57 -10.41 23.56 8.06
N THR A 58 -11.37 23.96 8.85
CA THR A 58 -11.95 23.12 9.91
C THR A 58 -13.07 22.28 9.31
N LEU A 59 -12.81 21.00 9.06
CA LEU A 59 -13.85 20.05 8.69
C LEU A 59 -14.68 19.65 9.93
N PRO A 60 -16.00 19.43 9.80
CA PRO A 60 -16.80 18.94 10.92
C PRO A 60 -16.26 17.59 11.40
N ALA A 61 -16.39 17.30 12.69
CA ALA A 61 -15.99 16.02 13.24
C ALA A 61 -16.88 14.91 12.63
N ILE A 62 -16.26 13.86 12.10
CA ILE A 62 -16.95 12.63 11.66
C ILE A 62 -16.63 11.55 12.69
N ASP A 63 -17.65 10.85 13.11
CA ASP A 63 -17.48 9.67 13.95
C ASP A 63 -17.10 8.47 13.06
N LEU A 64 -15.81 8.16 13.04
CA LEU A 64 -15.25 7.09 12.23
C LEU A 64 -15.62 5.70 12.74
N ASP A 65 -16.15 5.57 13.96
CA ASP A 65 -16.45 4.28 14.58
C ASP A 65 -17.93 3.90 14.48
N HIS A 66 -18.76 4.73 13.81
CA HIS A 66 -20.19 4.47 13.61
C HIS A 66 -20.57 4.20 12.14
N LEU A 67 -19.60 3.89 11.28
CA LEU A 67 -19.89 3.52 9.89
C LEU A 67 -20.36 2.05 9.84
N GLU A 68 -21.35 1.78 8.98
CA GLU A 68 -21.81 0.40 8.71
C GLU A 68 -20.94 -0.27 7.64
N VAL A 69 -19.72 -0.67 8.03
CA VAL A 69 -18.77 -1.32 7.12
C VAL A 69 -19.14 -2.77 6.89
N GLY A 70 -19.32 -3.16 5.64
CA GLY A 70 -19.63 -4.52 5.23
C GLY A 70 -18.62 -5.06 4.23
N LEU A 71 -18.17 -6.29 4.45
CA LEU A 71 -17.44 -7.08 3.48
C LEU A 71 -18.37 -8.12 2.86
N PHE A 72 -18.36 -8.25 1.54
CA PHE A 72 -19.15 -9.23 0.82
C PHE A 72 -18.26 -10.33 0.26
N TYR A 73 -18.69 -11.56 0.46
CA TYR A 73 -18.09 -12.75 -0.12
C TYR A 73 -19.18 -13.73 -0.54
N ALA A 74 -19.12 -14.27 -1.72
CA ALA A 74 -20.10 -15.21 -2.28
C ALA A 74 -21.56 -14.71 -2.17
N GLY A 75 -21.80 -13.41 -2.31
CA GLY A 75 -23.14 -12.81 -2.21
C GLY A 75 -23.65 -12.60 -0.78
N ILE A 76 -22.88 -12.95 0.24
CA ILE A 76 -23.23 -12.76 1.65
C ILE A 76 -22.51 -11.51 2.19
N ARG A 77 -23.25 -10.65 2.90
CA ARG A 77 -22.69 -9.50 3.62
C ARG A 77 -22.24 -9.92 5.03
N TYR A 78 -21.01 -9.63 5.34
CA TYR A 78 -20.41 -9.80 6.66
C TYR A 78 -20.17 -8.41 7.26
N PRO A 79 -20.89 -8.03 8.32
CA PRO A 79 -20.65 -6.76 9.00
C PRO A 79 -19.31 -6.81 9.74
N LEU A 80 -18.49 -5.77 9.60
CA LEU A 80 -17.27 -5.60 10.37
C LEU A 80 -17.56 -4.79 11.63
N VAL A 81 -16.88 -5.15 12.73
CA VAL A 81 -17.07 -4.54 14.05
C VAL A 81 -16.04 -3.40 14.21
N PRO A 82 -16.48 -2.20 14.67
CA PRO A 82 -15.56 -1.13 14.97
C PRO A 82 -14.67 -1.47 16.16
N MET A 83 -13.37 -1.20 16.03
CA MET A 83 -12.33 -1.43 17.04
C MET A 83 -11.77 -0.14 17.62
N GLY A 84 -12.27 1.01 17.18
CA GLY A 84 -11.79 2.34 17.52
C GLY A 84 -10.89 2.96 16.43
N GLU A 85 -10.84 4.27 16.40
CA GLU A 85 -10.01 5.07 15.49
C GLU A 85 -10.23 4.75 14.00
N GLY A 86 -11.47 4.39 13.62
CA GLY A 86 -11.84 4.03 12.25
C GLY A 86 -11.32 2.65 11.79
N VAL A 87 -10.88 1.81 12.72
CA VAL A 87 -10.50 0.43 12.43
C VAL A 87 -11.72 -0.48 12.58
N TYR A 88 -11.97 -1.30 11.56
CA TYR A 88 -13.04 -2.28 11.51
C TYR A 88 -12.46 -3.68 11.29
N SER A 89 -12.99 -4.69 11.98
CA SER A 89 -12.45 -6.04 11.91
C SER A 89 -13.54 -7.12 12.01
N ASP A 90 -13.27 -8.28 11.42
CA ASP A 90 -14.02 -9.51 11.66
C ASP A 90 -13.50 -10.19 12.96
N THR A 91 -13.96 -9.71 14.11
CA THR A 91 -13.48 -10.15 15.43
C THR A 91 -13.86 -11.58 15.79
N ILE A 92 -14.87 -12.15 15.13
CA ILE A 92 -15.36 -13.52 15.40
C ILE A 92 -14.95 -14.53 14.33
N GLY A 93 -14.16 -14.10 13.33
CA GLY A 93 -13.56 -14.98 12.34
C GLY A 93 -14.56 -15.65 11.39
N LEU A 94 -15.65 -14.96 11.04
CA LEU A 94 -16.65 -15.47 10.09
C LEU A 94 -16.13 -15.51 8.67
N ILE A 95 -15.16 -14.64 8.36
CA ILE A 95 -14.64 -14.47 7.01
C ILE A 95 -13.31 -15.21 6.90
N GLN A 96 -13.31 -16.31 6.18
CA GLN A 96 -12.08 -16.98 5.80
C GLN A 96 -11.64 -16.46 4.44
N VAL A 97 -10.59 -15.64 4.42
CA VAL A 97 -9.98 -15.17 3.17
C VAL A 97 -9.39 -16.36 2.41
N ARG A 98 -9.81 -16.52 1.16
CA ARG A 98 -9.43 -17.67 0.32
C ARG A 98 -8.76 -17.18 -0.97
N PRO A 99 -7.69 -17.86 -1.44
CA PRO A 99 -7.12 -17.60 -2.75
C PRO A 99 -8.18 -17.72 -3.85
N ASP A 100 -7.97 -17.04 -4.97
CA ASP A 100 -8.79 -17.04 -6.18
C ASP A 100 -10.26 -16.62 -5.94
N SER A 101 -10.52 -15.96 -4.83
CA SER A 101 -11.86 -15.52 -4.43
C SER A 101 -11.99 -14.01 -4.47
N SER A 102 -13.15 -13.54 -4.90
CA SER A 102 -13.47 -12.11 -4.98
C SER A 102 -14.14 -11.63 -3.69
N TYR A 103 -13.70 -10.47 -3.23
CA TYR A 103 -14.26 -9.76 -2.08
C TYR A 103 -14.67 -8.36 -2.47
N TYR A 104 -15.72 -7.86 -1.86
CA TYR A 104 -16.26 -6.54 -2.13
C TYR A 104 -16.50 -5.81 -0.82
N LEU A 105 -15.91 -4.61 -0.67
CA LEU A 105 -16.07 -3.73 0.47
C LEU A 105 -17.14 -2.69 0.17
N GLN A 106 -17.98 -2.38 1.15
CA GLN A 106 -19.00 -1.34 1.02
C GLN A 106 -19.32 -0.69 2.37
N PHE A 107 -19.45 0.63 2.36
CA PHE A 107 -20.01 1.44 3.45
C PHE A 107 -20.54 2.76 2.92
N THR A 108 -21.32 3.46 3.73
CA THR A 108 -21.81 4.81 3.39
C THR A 108 -20.96 5.85 4.10
N TRP A 109 -20.44 6.82 3.35
CA TRP A 109 -19.77 8.00 3.84
C TRP A 109 -20.61 9.22 3.54
N GLU A 110 -21.16 9.86 4.60
CA GLU A 110 -22.20 10.86 4.45
C GLU A 110 -23.38 10.32 3.60
N GLU A 111 -23.62 10.88 2.41
CA GLU A 111 -24.68 10.42 1.49
C GLU A 111 -24.13 9.58 0.33
N SER A 112 -22.82 9.32 0.30
CA SER A 112 -22.15 8.63 -0.80
C SER A 112 -21.86 7.18 -0.46
N LEU A 113 -22.19 6.27 -1.38
CA LEU A 113 -21.81 4.87 -1.27
C LEU A 113 -20.34 4.71 -1.67
N VAL A 114 -19.51 4.31 -0.70
CA VAL A 114 -18.10 3.98 -0.92
C VAL A 114 -17.97 2.48 -1.14
N SER A 115 -17.22 2.09 -2.15
CA SER A 115 -17.05 0.68 -2.46
C SER A 115 -15.72 0.37 -3.14
N SER A 116 -15.29 -0.89 -3.02
CA SER A 116 -14.15 -1.43 -3.73
C SER A 116 -14.27 -2.94 -3.89
N SER A 117 -13.49 -3.51 -4.80
CA SER A 117 -13.41 -4.96 -4.98
C SER A 117 -11.97 -5.39 -5.19
N THR A 118 -11.68 -6.62 -4.79
CA THR A 118 -10.40 -7.27 -5.03
C THR A 118 -10.57 -8.78 -5.20
N ILE A 119 -9.59 -9.40 -5.86
CA ILE A 119 -9.44 -10.85 -5.94
C ILE A 119 -8.20 -11.21 -5.11
N ILE A 120 -8.29 -12.25 -4.30
CA ILE A 120 -7.11 -12.74 -3.58
C ILE A 120 -6.23 -13.50 -4.56
N PRO A 121 -4.96 -13.13 -4.74
CA PRO A 121 -4.06 -13.86 -5.63
C PRO A 121 -3.87 -15.31 -5.19
N SER A 122 -3.51 -16.19 -6.11
CA SER A 122 -3.04 -17.54 -5.78
C SER A 122 -1.80 -17.47 -4.88
N LYS A 123 -1.57 -18.54 -4.10
CA LYS A 123 -0.33 -18.62 -3.32
C LYS A 123 0.87 -18.71 -4.29
N PRO A 124 2.00 -18.04 -4.01
CA PRO A 124 3.24 -18.28 -4.74
C PRO A 124 3.54 -19.79 -4.86
N SER A 125 4.18 -20.23 -5.92
CA SER A 125 4.50 -21.63 -6.17
C SER A 125 5.85 -21.78 -6.87
N GLY A 126 6.47 -22.97 -6.72
CA GLY A 126 7.77 -23.27 -7.32
C GLY A 126 8.94 -22.52 -6.68
N GLU A 127 8.76 -22.03 -5.45
CA GLU A 127 9.77 -21.22 -4.77
C GLU A 127 11.05 -22.02 -4.53
N SER A 128 12.16 -21.38 -4.83
CA SER A 128 13.50 -21.83 -4.49
C SER A 128 14.39 -20.63 -4.18
N GLN A 129 15.47 -20.88 -3.46
CA GLN A 129 16.47 -19.84 -3.18
C GLN A 129 17.88 -20.35 -3.46
N SER A 130 18.74 -19.46 -3.99
CA SER A 130 20.13 -19.83 -4.32
C SER A 130 20.92 -20.30 -3.09
N ASP A 131 20.65 -19.66 -1.94
CA ASP A 131 21.35 -19.91 -0.68
C ASP A 131 20.39 -19.81 0.50
N THR A 132 20.46 -20.77 1.41
CA THR A 132 19.74 -20.75 2.70
C THR A 132 20.55 -20.11 3.83
N SER A 133 21.82 -19.80 3.56
CA SER A 133 22.73 -19.19 4.53
C SER A 133 23.80 -18.38 3.83
N ILE A 134 24.02 -17.17 4.30
CA ILE A 134 25.12 -16.30 3.86
C ILE A 134 25.97 -15.89 5.04
N SER A 135 27.24 -15.61 4.77
CA SER A 135 28.18 -15.16 5.80
C SER A 135 28.71 -13.77 5.45
N MET A 136 28.61 -12.83 6.37
CA MET A 136 29.08 -11.47 6.17
C MET A 136 29.71 -10.87 7.44
N TYR A 137 30.56 -9.87 7.25
CA TYR A 137 31.11 -9.10 8.35
C TYR A 137 30.12 -8.04 8.81
N GLN A 138 30.16 -7.67 10.07
CA GLN A 138 29.46 -6.48 10.54
C GLN A 138 30.10 -5.25 9.90
N TRP A 139 29.29 -4.42 9.28
CA TRP A 139 29.73 -3.17 8.67
C TRP A 139 29.98 -2.12 9.75
N ASP A 140 31.19 -1.57 9.74
CA ASP A 140 31.62 -0.49 10.61
C ASP A 140 32.14 0.64 9.72
N PRO A 141 31.56 1.85 9.72
CA PRO A 141 32.03 2.95 8.90
C PRO A 141 33.45 3.41 9.26
N ASP A 142 33.85 3.23 10.54
CA ASP A 142 35.20 3.61 11.02
C ASP A 142 36.27 2.53 10.70
N ASP A 143 35.85 1.30 10.50
CA ASP A 143 36.73 0.15 10.17
C ASP A 143 35.98 -0.78 9.18
N PRO A 144 35.77 -0.34 7.92
CA PRO A 144 35.01 -1.11 6.94
C PRO A 144 35.73 -2.45 6.67
N PRO A 145 34.98 -3.57 6.63
CA PRO A 145 35.59 -4.87 6.40
C PRO A 145 36.28 -4.94 5.04
N ALA A 146 37.51 -5.45 5.01
CA ALA A 146 38.18 -5.77 3.77
C ALA A 146 37.58 -7.05 3.16
N GLY A 147 37.24 -7.01 1.87
CA GLY A 147 36.78 -8.18 1.15
C GLY A 147 35.51 -7.93 0.34
N GLN A 148 35.13 -8.94 -0.44
CA GLN A 148 33.88 -8.90 -1.22
C GLN A 148 32.68 -9.18 -0.32
N HIS A 149 31.57 -8.50 -0.61
CA HIS A 149 30.27 -8.87 -0.09
C HIS A 149 29.86 -10.22 -0.68
N PRO A 150 29.06 -11.03 0.03
CA PRO A 150 28.47 -12.22 -0.58
C PRO A 150 27.63 -11.86 -1.79
N ASP A 151 27.44 -12.82 -2.69
CA ASP A 151 26.56 -12.66 -3.83
C ASP A 151 25.09 -12.45 -3.37
N PRO A 152 24.26 -11.79 -4.18
CA PRO A 152 22.85 -11.67 -3.90
C PRO A 152 22.18 -13.05 -3.75
N VAL A 153 21.25 -13.16 -2.80
CA VAL A 153 20.39 -14.33 -2.69
C VAL A 153 19.25 -14.17 -3.70
N THR A 154 19.18 -15.08 -4.66
CA THR A 154 18.12 -15.12 -5.66
C THR A 154 16.97 -15.99 -5.17
N ILE A 155 15.76 -15.42 -5.11
CA ILE A 155 14.52 -16.15 -4.89
C ILE A 155 13.87 -16.33 -6.26
N SER A 156 13.73 -17.57 -6.71
CA SER A 156 13.02 -17.91 -7.96
C SER A 156 11.67 -18.53 -7.63
N PHE A 157 10.68 -18.30 -8.49
CA PHE A 157 9.31 -18.80 -8.34
C PHE A 157 8.64 -18.92 -9.71
N THR A 158 7.49 -19.58 -9.77
CA THR A 158 6.72 -19.69 -11.03
C THR A 158 5.89 -18.41 -11.23
N ASN A 159 6.04 -17.77 -12.38
CA ASN A 159 5.25 -16.61 -12.82
C ASN A 159 4.93 -16.69 -14.32
N ASP A 160 3.96 -17.52 -14.69
CA ASP A 160 3.61 -17.79 -16.11
C ASP A 160 2.64 -16.74 -16.70
N ASP A 161 2.06 -15.87 -15.87
CA ASP A 161 1.00 -14.93 -16.23
C ASP A 161 1.38 -13.45 -16.03
N ASP A 162 2.66 -13.17 -15.85
CA ASP A 162 3.20 -11.81 -15.58
C ASP A 162 2.56 -11.11 -14.37
N SER A 163 2.13 -11.88 -13.36
CA SER A 163 1.62 -11.37 -12.09
C SER A 163 2.70 -10.60 -11.32
N TYR A 164 2.29 -9.75 -10.38
CA TYR A 164 3.21 -8.97 -9.58
C TYR A 164 3.63 -9.68 -8.30
N TYR A 165 4.93 -9.66 -8.03
CA TYR A 165 5.52 -10.19 -6.80
C TYR A 165 6.41 -9.15 -6.13
N LEU A 166 6.51 -9.23 -4.80
CA LEU A 166 7.50 -8.51 -4.02
C LEU A 166 7.98 -9.38 -2.86
N ALA A 167 9.16 -9.09 -2.33
CA ALA A 167 9.71 -9.78 -1.16
C ALA A 167 10.03 -8.80 -0.04
N THR A 168 9.76 -9.22 1.20
CA THR A 168 10.21 -8.53 2.41
C THR A 168 11.13 -9.42 3.22
N ILE A 169 11.96 -8.82 4.07
CA ILE A 169 12.84 -9.56 5.00
C ILE A 169 12.55 -9.11 6.41
N GLU A 170 12.32 -10.06 7.30
CA GLU A 170 12.07 -9.83 8.71
C GLU A 170 13.02 -10.67 9.57
N CYS A 171 13.64 -10.04 10.56
CA CYS A 171 14.46 -10.74 11.55
C CYS A 171 13.57 -11.51 12.53
N MET A 172 13.96 -12.76 12.85
CA MET A 172 13.25 -13.62 13.78
C MET A 172 13.93 -13.72 15.16
N GLU A 173 15.05 -13.05 15.34
CA GLU A 173 15.76 -13.06 16.61
C GLU A 173 15.08 -12.17 17.65
N SER A 174 15.03 -12.61 18.89
CA SER A 174 14.47 -11.83 20.01
C SER A 174 15.39 -10.69 20.45
N ASP A 175 16.70 -10.82 20.20
CA ASP A 175 17.72 -9.79 20.46
C ASP A 175 18.56 -9.62 19.18
N PRO A 176 18.06 -8.88 18.19
CA PRO A 176 18.65 -8.82 16.87
C PRO A 176 19.99 -8.05 16.88
N VAL A 177 21.04 -8.66 16.36
CA VAL A 177 22.35 -8.03 16.18
C VAL A 177 22.38 -7.34 14.80
N PRO A 178 22.56 -6.01 14.73
CA PRO A 178 22.53 -5.30 13.46
C PRO A 178 23.77 -5.63 12.60
N VAL A 179 23.54 -5.74 11.28
CA VAL A 179 24.61 -5.88 10.29
C VAL A 179 25.43 -4.59 10.18
N PHE A 180 24.80 -3.44 10.35
CA PHE A 180 25.44 -2.12 10.35
C PHE A 180 25.55 -1.60 11.77
N LYS A 181 26.74 -1.22 12.22
CA LYS A 181 26.93 -0.64 13.56
C LYS A 181 26.22 0.70 13.74
N ASP A 182 26.23 1.53 12.71
CA ASP A 182 25.46 2.76 12.70
C ASP A 182 24.05 2.49 12.21
N THR A 183 23.09 2.51 13.13
CA THR A 183 21.65 2.26 12.85
C THR A 183 20.88 3.52 12.52
N THR A 184 21.50 4.69 12.47
CA THR A 184 20.84 6.00 12.27
C THR A 184 20.12 6.07 10.92
N TYR A 185 20.51 5.23 9.94
CA TYR A 185 19.97 5.22 8.58
C TYR A 185 19.23 3.92 8.22
N VAL A 186 18.90 3.09 9.20
CA VAL A 186 18.35 1.76 8.95
C VAL A 186 16.81 1.80 9.08
N ASN A 187 16.11 1.72 7.97
CA ASN A 187 14.72 1.29 7.98
C ASN A 187 14.67 -0.18 8.41
N ASP A 188 13.87 -0.51 9.42
CA ASP A 188 13.79 -1.85 10.00
C ASP A 188 13.24 -2.91 9.04
N LEU A 189 12.51 -2.51 8.02
CA LEU A 189 11.92 -3.39 7.03
C LEU A 189 12.52 -3.17 5.64
N PHE A 190 13.08 -4.22 5.07
CA PHE A 190 13.40 -4.26 3.65
C PHE A 190 12.19 -4.75 2.87
N SER A 191 11.86 -4.03 1.80
CA SER A 191 10.93 -4.49 0.78
C SER A 191 11.56 -4.31 -0.60
N SER A 192 11.49 -5.34 -1.44
CA SER A 192 11.84 -5.21 -2.85
C SER A 192 10.83 -4.31 -3.56
N ARG A 193 11.16 -3.86 -4.76
CA ARG A 193 10.15 -3.30 -5.65
C ARG A 193 9.28 -4.42 -6.20
N PRO A 194 7.98 -4.17 -6.47
CA PRO A 194 7.16 -5.08 -7.25
C PRO A 194 7.81 -5.39 -8.61
N THR A 195 7.79 -6.65 -8.99
CA THR A 195 8.30 -7.14 -10.28
C THR A 195 7.32 -8.12 -10.91
N THR A 196 7.38 -8.26 -12.24
CA THR A 196 6.73 -9.33 -13.00
C THR A 196 7.72 -10.40 -13.47
N ASP A 197 8.99 -10.28 -13.08
CA ASP A 197 9.97 -11.34 -13.30
C ASP A 197 9.61 -12.58 -12.48
N ASP A 198 10.17 -13.73 -12.82
CA ASP A 198 10.06 -14.99 -12.10
C ASP A 198 11.13 -15.16 -11.00
N PHE A 199 11.85 -14.07 -10.68
CA PHE A 199 12.84 -14.04 -9.60
C PHE A 199 12.95 -12.67 -8.95
N ILE A 200 13.46 -12.66 -7.71
CA ILE A 200 13.84 -11.46 -6.95
C ILE A 200 15.24 -11.66 -6.38
N ASN A 201 16.12 -10.69 -6.62
CA ASN A 201 17.46 -10.66 -6.07
C ASN A 201 17.50 -9.85 -4.76
N ILE A 202 17.89 -10.49 -3.68
CA ILE A 202 18.11 -9.87 -2.38
C ILE A 202 19.56 -9.51 -2.23
N ASN A 203 19.86 -8.22 -2.30
CA ASN A 203 21.20 -7.73 -2.06
C ASN A 203 21.56 -7.91 -0.57
N PRO A 204 22.71 -8.52 -0.23
CA PRO A 204 23.16 -8.66 1.16
C PRO A 204 23.19 -7.34 1.95
N MET A 205 23.47 -6.23 1.29
CA MET A 205 23.43 -4.89 1.90
C MET A 205 22.03 -4.43 2.30
N SER A 206 20.98 -5.12 1.85
CA SER A 206 19.60 -4.86 2.26
C SER A 206 19.22 -5.59 3.54
N ILE A 207 20.01 -6.55 3.96
CA ILE A 207 19.77 -7.35 5.17
C ILE A 207 20.21 -6.54 6.39
N ARG A 208 19.35 -6.43 7.38
CA ARG A 208 19.53 -5.54 8.53
C ARG A 208 20.13 -6.22 9.75
N TYR A 209 19.86 -7.51 9.92
CA TYR A 209 20.22 -8.24 11.15
C TYR A 209 20.87 -9.59 10.84
N PHE A 210 21.83 -9.97 11.66
CA PHE A 210 22.38 -11.32 11.72
C PHE A 210 21.36 -12.28 12.34
N GLY A 211 21.58 -13.58 12.16
CA GLY A 211 20.75 -14.65 12.67
C GLY A 211 19.69 -15.09 11.66
N ARG A 212 18.63 -15.66 12.19
CA ARG A 212 17.53 -16.18 11.38
C ARG A 212 16.64 -15.06 10.88
N ASN A 213 16.50 -14.99 9.57
CA ASN A 213 15.58 -14.09 8.89
C ASN A 213 14.56 -14.90 8.12
N ARG A 214 13.33 -14.40 8.02
CA ARG A 214 12.36 -14.91 7.07
C ARG A 214 12.24 -13.95 5.89
N ILE A 215 12.18 -14.53 4.71
CA ILE A 215 11.88 -13.83 3.47
C ILE A 215 10.45 -14.15 3.14
N ILE A 216 9.60 -13.15 3.06
CA ILE A 216 8.19 -13.33 2.70
C ILE A 216 8.03 -12.87 1.26
N LEU A 217 7.71 -13.84 0.39
CA LEU A 217 7.38 -13.60 -1.02
C LEU A 217 5.87 -13.39 -1.12
N TYR A 218 5.45 -12.21 -1.55
CA TYR A 218 4.04 -11.86 -1.74
C TYR A 218 3.68 -11.89 -3.22
N HIS A 219 2.65 -12.63 -3.56
CA HIS A 219 1.88 -12.43 -4.79
C HIS A 219 0.89 -11.29 -4.52
N ILE A 220 0.94 -10.24 -5.31
CA ILE A 220 0.18 -9.01 -5.12
C ILE A 220 -0.61 -8.63 -6.37
N ASN A 221 -1.66 -7.86 -6.20
CA ASN A 221 -2.45 -7.34 -7.31
C ASN A 221 -1.82 -6.10 -7.96
N PRO A 222 -2.18 -5.78 -9.23
CA PRO A 222 -1.67 -4.61 -9.94
C PRO A 222 -1.94 -3.28 -9.22
N GLU A 223 -3.09 -3.13 -8.54
CA GLU A 223 -3.42 -1.93 -7.77
C GLU A 223 -2.47 -1.73 -6.59
N TYR A 224 -2.03 -2.81 -5.92
CA TYR A 224 -1.02 -2.71 -4.87
C TYR A 224 0.34 -2.31 -5.44
N SER A 225 0.75 -2.91 -6.55
CA SER A 225 1.99 -2.54 -7.25
C SER A 225 2.01 -1.06 -7.62
N ALA A 226 0.92 -0.54 -8.20
CA ALA A 226 0.80 0.87 -8.57
C ALA A 226 0.85 1.80 -7.35
N PHE A 227 0.17 1.43 -6.26
CA PHE A 227 0.17 2.17 -5.00
C PHE A 227 1.57 2.20 -4.37
N PHE A 228 2.27 1.06 -4.29
CA PHE A 228 3.62 0.94 -3.77
C PHE A 228 4.63 1.79 -4.55
N MET A 229 4.61 1.69 -5.88
CA MET A 229 5.51 2.45 -6.76
C MET A 229 5.31 3.95 -6.63
N ARG A 230 4.09 4.38 -6.34
CA ARG A 230 3.79 5.80 -6.13
C ARG A 230 4.33 6.32 -4.81
N GLN A 231 4.24 5.55 -3.73
CA GLN A 231 4.81 5.94 -2.44
C GLN A 231 6.33 6.13 -2.50
N MET A 232 7.01 5.40 -3.39
CA MET A 232 8.47 5.51 -3.58
C MET A 232 8.89 6.68 -4.48
N SER A 233 7.96 7.29 -5.23
CA SER A 233 8.30 8.42 -6.09
C SER A 233 8.34 9.72 -5.29
N THR A 234 9.49 10.40 -5.34
CA THR A 234 9.71 11.67 -4.65
C THR A 234 8.86 12.81 -5.21
N SER A 235 8.42 13.65 -4.36
CA SER A 235 7.40 14.68 -4.29
C SER A 235 7.43 15.85 -5.27
N GLN A 236 7.92 15.74 -6.49
CA GLN A 236 7.89 16.88 -7.43
C GLN A 236 6.62 16.97 -8.31
N ASN A 237 5.77 15.95 -8.31
CA ASN A 237 4.47 15.98 -9.00
C ASN A 237 3.35 15.61 -8.03
N TYR A 238 2.59 16.61 -7.62
CA TYR A 238 1.34 16.46 -6.85
C TYR A 238 0.26 15.79 -7.73
N GLN A 239 0.32 14.49 -7.88
CA GLN A 239 -0.77 13.70 -8.43
C GLN A 239 -1.37 12.87 -7.30
N GLU A 240 -2.70 12.77 -7.26
CA GLU A 240 -3.35 11.88 -6.30
C GLU A 240 -2.82 10.45 -6.43
N PRO A 241 -2.60 9.74 -5.31
CA PRO A 241 -2.21 8.33 -5.36
C PRO A 241 -3.26 7.52 -6.16
N PRO A 242 -2.84 6.50 -6.91
CA PRO A 242 -3.80 5.59 -7.53
C PRO A 242 -4.68 4.99 -6.44
N THR A 243 -5.97 4.89 -6.72
CA THR A 243 -6.96 4.30 -5.82
C THR A 243 -7.86 3.35 -6.57
N ASN A 244 -8.27 2.26 -5.92
CA ASN A 244 -9.32 1.37 -6.40
C ASN A 244 -10.63 1.54 -5.57
N ILE A 245 -10.75 2.64 -4.83
CA ILE A 245 -11.92 2.96 -4.01
C ILE A 245 -12.84 3.90 -4.78
N VAL A 246 -14.05 3.46 -5.05
CA VAL A 246 -15.11 4.30 -5.64
C VAL A 246 -15.63 5.26 -4.57
N ASN A 247 -15.72 6.55 -4.86
CA ASN A 247 -16.08 7.62 -3.94
C ASN A 247 -15.20 7.73 -2.70
N GLY A 248 -13.91 7.37 -2.83
CA GLY A 248 -12.92 7.44 -1.76
C GLY A 248 -11.49 7.37 -2.30
N LEU A 249 -10.54 7.33 -1.40
CA LEU A 249 -9.11 7.23 -1.67
C LEU A 249 -8.52 5.99 -0.97
N GLY A 250 -7.29 5.64 -1.32
CA GLY A 250 -6.56 4.56 -0.67
C GLY A 250 -6.64 3.24 -1.42
N ILE A 251 -6.57 2.13 -0.69
CA ILE A 251 -6.43 0.80 -1.27
C ILE A 251 -7.23 -0.26 -0.51
N PHE A 252 -7.90 -1.13 -1.25
CA PHE A 252 -8.50 -2.37 -0.78
C PHE A 252 -8.02 -3.49 -1.70
N THR A 253 -7.12 -4.36 -1.23
CA THR A 253 -6.45 -5.34 -2.10
C THR A 253 -6.24 -6.68 -1.43
N GLY A 254 -6.16 -7.73 -2.24
CA GLY A 254 -5.73 -9.06 -1.83
C GLY A 254 -4.21 -9.20 -1.96
N ILE A 255 -3.61 -9.92 -1.02
CA ILE A 255 -2.21 -10.35 -1.05
C ILE A 255 -2.13 -11.81 -0.62
N ASN A 256 -1.16 -12.55 -1.13
CA ASN A 256 -0.95 -13.94 -0.71
C ASN A 256 0.53 -14.23 -0.52
N PRO A 257 0.99 -14.47 0.72
CA PRO A 257 2.39 -14.70 1.01
C PRO A 257 2.79 -16.17 0.97
N ASP A 258 4.07 -16.41 0.68
CA ASP A 258 4.80 -17.60 1.11
C ASP A 258 6.11 -17.23 1.80
N THR A 259 6.70 -18.16 2.56
CA THR A 259 7.83 -17.84 3.43
C THR A 259 9.00 -18.78 3.18
N LEU A 260 10.18 -18.18 2.96
CA LEU A 260 11.48 -18.84 2.94
C LEU A 260 12.32 -18.35 4.11
N TYR A 261 13.40 -19.05 4.41
CA TYR A 261 14.26 -18.72 5.54
C TYR A 261 15.71 -18.52 5.10
N LEU A 262 16.34 -17.48 5.63
CA LEU A 262 17.74 -17.16 5.38
C LEU A 262 18.48 -16.99 6.72
N ASN A 263 19.57 -17.74 6.90
CA ASN A 263 20.43 -17.56 8.04
C ASN A 263 21.63 -16.66 7.69
N VAL A 264 21.78 -15.56 8.40
CA VAL A 264 22.86 -14.59 8.18
C VAL A 264 23.90 -14.74 9.26
N ILE A 265 25.05 -15.32 8.90
CA ILE A 265 26.13 -15.67 9.83
C ILE A 265 27.12 -14.49 9.92
N ARG A 266 27.39 -14.06 11.15
CA ARG A 266 28.41 -13.06 11.41
C ARG A 266 29.80 -13.66 11.32
N LYS A 267 30.64 -13.16 10.40
CA LYS A 267 32.08 -13.46 10.36
C LYS A 267 32.78 -12.66 11.43
N THR A 268 33.72 -13.30 12.09
CA THR A 268 34.73 -12.64 12.94
C THR A 268 35.93 -12.24 12.09
N LYS A 269 36.50 -11.04 12.33
CA LYS A 269 37.75 -10.58 11.69
C LYS A 269 38.92 -11.42 12.16
#